data_d077eb1209960fdf14d2765f4388f0a3
#
_entry.id   d077eb1209960fdf14d2765f4388f0a3
#
_cell.length_a   1.000
_cell.length_b   1.000
_cell.length_c   1.000
_cell.angle_alpha   90.00
_cell.angle_beta   90.00
_cell.angle_gamma   90.00
#
_symmetry.space_group_name_H-M   'P 1'
#
loop_
_entity.id
_entity.type
_entity.pdbx_description
1 polymer ?
#
loop_
_entity_poly.entity_id
_entity_poly.type
_entity_poly.pdbx_seq_one_letter_code
_entity_poly.pdbx_strand_id
1 'polypeptide(L)'
;MRRPFSLLAGALLAGALTVSAVPAASAADGDDGFTIKDPRIKESSGLAASRQHPGVYWTHNDSGYGPQIYAVDGRTGETVATVTLSGIGTPRDVEAISIGPDDQIYVGDIGDNRGGTWPYVWIYRLPEPKELKDQTIRATQYVVKYENGARDAESMVVHPKTGRVYIIDKNEDGGHLYEGPAELSASGTNIFRPIAPVDLWATDAALSPDGEHLAVRGYFGGIHYDWNGGRIKRAGRLQVPLQAQGESLTYSADGSKLLYGSEGADSPVVAYDAPGAGKKGTAPSSRDGSGAAGSGAGGSGGLGAGTLAAAVVAVVAVLGLGRLLRRRR
;
A
#
# COMPACT_ATOMS: atom_id res chain seq x y z
N MET A 1 -6.16 -70.33 -59.80
CA MET A 1 -5.97 -68.90 -59.58
C MET A 1 -6.78 -68.54 -58.38
N ARG A 2 -6.14 -68.42 -57.19
CA ARG A 2 -6.77 -68.17 -55.93
C ARG A 2 -6.16 -66.88 -55.36
N ARG A 3 -7.00 -65.86 -55.05
CA ARG A 3 -6.62 -64.63 -54.36
C ARG A 3 -6.75 -64.86 -52.84
N PRO A 4 -5.84 -64.45 -51.99
CA PRO A 4 -6.05 -64.38 -50.57
C PRO A 4 -6.57 -63.00 -50.13
N PHE A 5 -7.50 -63.03 -49.20
CA PHE A 5 -8.06 -61.87 -48.51
C PHE A 5 -7.05 -61.36 -47.44
N SER A 6 -6.78 -60.04 -47.45
CA SER A 6 -6.04 -59.37 -46.39
C SER A 6 -7.02 -58.69 -45.41
N LEU A 7 -6.94 -59.12 -44.14
CA LEU A 7 -7.62 -58.51 -43.02
C LEU A 7 -6.84 -57.29 -42.54
N LEU A 8 -7.49 -56.12 -42.58
CA LEU A 8 -6.98 -54.89 -41.90
C LEU A 8 -7.43 -54.96 -40.43
N ALA A 9 -6.44 -55.01 -39.55
CA ALA A 9 -6.65 -54.81 -38.11
C ALA A 9 -6.51 -53.28 -37.80
N GLY A 10 -7.61 -52.68 -37.41
CA GLY A 10 -7.64 -51.29 -36.95
C GLY A 10 -7.18 -51.20 -35.47
N ALA A 11 -6.07 -50.51 -35.24
CA ALA A 11 -5.62 -50.15 -33.88
C ALA A 11 -6.27 -48.84 -33.48
N LEU A 12 -7.15 -48.87 -32.47
CA LEU A 12 -7.67 -47.70 -31.77
C LEU A 12 -6.59 -47.20 -30.78
N LEU A 13 -5.97 -46.07 -31.09
CA LEU A 13 -5.16 -45.32 -30.13
C LEU A 13 -6.11 -44.48 -29.21
N ALA A 14 -6.26 -44.93 -28.00
CA ALA A 14 -6.87 -44.12 -26.93
C ALA A 14 -5.84 -43.10 -26.42
N GLY A 15 -5.94 -41.85 -26.86
CA GLY A 15 -5.13 -40.74 -26.34
C GLY A 15 -5.62 -40.34 -24.95
N ALA A 16 -4.84 -40.64 -23.91
CA ALA A 16 -5.06 -40.11 -22.58
C ALA A 16 -4.66 -38.62 -22.54
N LEU A 17 -5.66 -37.72 -22.48
CA LEU A 17 -5.44 -36.32 -22.14
C LEU A 17 -5.02 -36.23 -20.68
N THR A 18 -3.74 -36.08 -20.41
CA THR A 18 -3.25 -35.66 -19.09
C THR A 18 -3.52 -34.17 -18.91
N VAL A 19 -4.59 -33.85 -18.20
CA VAL A 19 -4.81 -32.50 -17.71
C VAL A 19 -3.76 -32.25 -16.63
N SER A 20 -2.70 -31.55 -16.97
CA SER A 20 -1.74 -31.02 -16.00
C SER A 20 -2.48 -30.01 -15.13
N ALA A 21 -2.79 -30.37 -13.89
CA ALA A 21 -3.26 -29.43 -12.88
C ALA A 21 -2.11 -28.40 -12.69
N VAL A 22 -2.36 -27.17 -13.11
CA VAL A 22 -1.51 -26.02 -12.76
C VAL A 22 -1.65 -25.91 -11.24
N PRO A 23 -0.57 -26.00 -10.44
CA PRO A 23 -0.67 -25.77 -9.03
C PRO A 23 -1.25 -24.36 -8.83
N ALA A 24 -2.32 -24.25 -8.05
CA ALA A 24 -2.80 -22.97 -7.55
C ALA A 24 -1.58 -22.33 -6.86
N ALA A 25 -1.21 -21.12 -7.29
CA ALA A 25 -0.19 -20.34 -6.62
C ALA A 25 -0.61 -20.25 -5.15
N SER A 26 0.14 -20.89 -4.26
CA SER A 26 0.02 -20.65 -2.83
C SER A 26 0.10 -19.16 -2.61
N ALA A 27 -0.82 -18.59 -1.83
CA ALA A 27 -0.67 -17.25 -1.30
C ALA A 27 0.75 -17.15 -0.72
N ALA A 28 1.50 -16.12 -1.14
CA ALA A 28 2.88 -15.99 -0.71
C ALA A 28 2.87 -15.74 0.81
N ASP A 29 3.60 -16.56 1.57
CA ASP A 29 3.69 -16.53 3.04
C ASP A 29 4.21 -15.17 3.62
N GLY A 30 4.44 -14.16 2.78
CA GLY A 30 4.89 -12.82 3.15
C GLY A 30 3.77 -11.83 3.52
N ASP A 31 2.51 -12.21 3.31
CA ASP A 31 1.38 -11.30 3.57
C ASP A 31 0.90 -11.32 5.04
N ASP A 32 1.55 -12.11 5.90
CA ASP A 32 1.23 -12.20 7.34
C ASP A 32 2.01 -11.19 8.20
N GLY A 33 2.79 -10.31 7.57
CA GLY A 33 3.65 -9.34 8.23
C GLY A 33 5.10 -9.79 8.37
N PHE A 34 6.02 -8.84 8.50
CA PHE A 34 7.46 -9.09 8.56
C PHE A 34 8.19 -7.96 9.29
N THR A 35 9.49 -8.10 9.48
CA THR A 35 10.36 -7.03 10.00
C THR A 35 11.38 -6.66 8.93
N ILE A 36 11.48 -5.37 8.58
CA ILE A 36 12.48 -4.85 7.65
C ILE A 36 13.85 -4.92 8.33
N LYS A 37 14.78 -5.74 7.81
CA LYS A 37 16.08 -6.00 8.44
C LYS A 37 17.24 -5.20 7.87
N ASP A 38 17.03 -4.51 6.75
CA ASP A 38 18.08 -3.73 6.10
C ASP A 38 18.44 -2.50 6.92
N PRO A 39 19.66 -2.38 7.44
CA PRO A 39 20.06 -1.24 8.27
C PRO A 39 20.13 0.09 7.50
N ARG A 40 20.01 0.06 6.18
CA ARG A 40 19.93 1.26 5.33
C ARG A 40 18.52 1.86 5.35
N ILE A 41 17.49 1.06 5.67
CA ILE A 41 16.09 1.49 5.73
C ILE A 41 15.76 1.86 7.17
N LYS A 42 15.81 3.15 7.48
CA LYS A 42 15.60 3.69 8.83
C LYS A 42 14.34 4.54 8.95
N GLU A 43 13.87 5.06 7.85
CA GLU A 43 12.72 5.96 7.78
C GLU A 43 11.79 5.48 6.65
N SER A 44 11.26 4.23 6.81
CA SER A 44 10.33 3.64 5.84
C SER A 44 8.98 4.37 5.91
N SER A 45 8.76 5.35 5.03
CA SER A 45 7.60 6.22 5.01
C SER A 45 6.53 5.82 3.98
N GLY A 46 6.78 4.80 3.15
CA GLY A 46 5.81 4.26 2.22
C GLY A 46 6.03 2.78 1.94
N LEU A 47 4.96 2.07 1.59
CA LEU A 47 5.00 0.65 1.26
C LEU A 47 4.09 0.35 0.06
N ALA A 48 4.57 -0.47 -0.90
CA ALA A 48 3.78 -0.90 -2.04
C ALA A 48 4.03 -2.37 -2.37
N ALA A 49 2.98 -3.20 -2.38
CA ALA A 49 3.08 -4.59 -2.78
C ALA A 49 3.43 -4.71 -4.26
N SER A 50 4.49 -5.46 -4.58
CA SER A 50 4.88 -5.76 -5.95
C SER A 50 3.78 -6.53 -6.69
N ARG A 51 3.60 -6.22 -7.97
CA ARG A 51 2.71 -6.97 -8.85
C ARG A 51 3.44 -8.02 -9.66
N GLN A 52 4.71 -7.78 -9.99
CA GLN A 52 5.54 -8.72 -10.74
C GLN A 52 6.17 -9.79 -9.85
N HIS A 53 6.38 -9.49 -8.57
CA HIS A 53 7.11 -10.34 -7.64
C HIS A 53 6.25 -10.62 -6.40
N PRO A 54 5.39 -11.65 -6.40
CA PRO A 54 4.52 -11.97 -5.27
C PRO A 54 5.31 -12.11 -3.95
N GLY A 55 4.80 -11.48 -2.88
CA GLY A 55 5.46 -11.47 -1.57
C GLY A 55 6.62 -10.48 -1.43
N VAL A 56 6.88 -9.64 -2.43
CA VAL A 56 7.87 -8.55 -2.37
C VAL A 56 7.16 -7.22 -2.18
N TYR A 57 7.75 -6.36 -1.36
CA TYR A 57 7.25 -5.03 -1.05
C TYR A 57 8.31 -3.97 -1.36
N TRP A 58 7.91 -2.92 -2.05
CA TRP A 58 8.75 -1.76 -2.31
C TRP A 58 8.58 -0.74 -1.20
N THR A 59 9.70 -0.17 -0.75
CA THR A 59 9.76 0.92 0.21
C THR A 59 10.89 1.89 -0.11
N HIS A 60 10.94 2.99 0.61
CA HIS A 60 11.98 4.03 0.51
C HIS A 60 12.25 4.59 1.90
N ASN A 61 13.27 5.42 2.04
CA ASN A 61 13.41 6.29 3.20
C ASN A 61 12.79 7.67 2.90
N ASP A 62 12.38 8.35 3.94
CA ASP A 62 11.92 9.73 3.99
C ASP A 62 13.04 10.75 3.59
N SER A 63 12.91 11.96 4.01
CA SER A 63 13.80 13.10 3.72
C SER A 63 15.26 12.87 4.09
N GLY A 64 16.17 13.47 3.31
CA GLY A 64 17.61 13.46 3.60
C GLY A 64 18.37 12.21 3.16
N TYR A 65 17.68 11.25 2.56
CA TYR A 65 18.28 10.08 1.92
C TYR A 65 18.45 10.27 0.41
N GLY A 66 19.18 9.36 -0.24
CA GLY A 66 19.39 9.37 -1.68
C GLY A 66 18.18 8.84 -2.48
N PRO A 67 18.30 8.83 -3.82
CA PRO A 67 17.23 8.42 -4.72
C PRO A 67 17.08 6.90 -4.81
N GLN A 68 17.06 6.20 -3.69
CA GLN A 68 16.94 4.75 -3.64
C GLN A 68 15.55 4.32 -3.20
N ILE A 69 15.07 3.25 -3.85
CA ILE A 69 13.96 2.43 -3.38
C ILE A 69 14.44 0.99 -3.18
N TYR A 70 13.81 0.27 -2.27
CA TYR A 70 14.23 -1.04 -1.82
C TYR A 70 13.10 -2.05 -2.02
N ALA A 71 13.42 -3.19 -2.62
CA ALA A 71 12.53 -4.35 -2.67
C ALA A 71 12.82 -5.26 -1.48
N VAL A 72 11.86 -5.48 -0.63
CA VAL A 72 11.96 -6.30 0.59
C VAL A 72 11.13 -7.57 0.41
N ASP A 73 11.72 -8.73 0.63
CA ASP A 73 11.01 -10.01 0.66
C ASP A 73 10.18 -10.08 1.96
N GLY A 74 8.86 -10.12 1.85
CA GLY A 74 7.93 -10.10 2.99
C GLY A 74 7.99 -11.36 3.87
N ARG A 75 8.60 -12.45 3.40
CA ARG A 75 8.77 -13.65 4.19
C ARG A 75 10.02 -13.59 5.08
N THR A 76 11.09 -12.94 4.59
CA THR A 76 12.37 -12.92 5.30
C THR A 76 12.67 -11.55 5.91
N GLY A 77 12.09 -10.47 5.40
CA GLY A 77 12.41 -9.09 5.73
C GLY A 77 13.74 -8.58 5.16
N GLU A 78 14.38 -9.37 4.31
CA GLU A 78 15.65 -9.01 3.68
C GLU A 78 15.41 -8.18 2.41
N THR A 79 16.29 -7.21 2.14
CA THR A 79 16.31 -6.50 0.86
C THR A 79 16.84 -7.42 -0.24
N VAL A 80 16.05 -7.63 -1.28
CA VAL A 80 16.37 -8.48 -2.45
C VAL A 80 16.78 -7.66 -3.67
N ALA A 81 16.54 -6.36 -3.68
CA ALA A 81 17.03 -5.43 -4.69
C ALA A 81 17.04 -3.99 -4.16
N THR A 82 18.02 -3.21 -4.62
CA THR A 82 18.08 -1.76 -4.45
C THR A 82 18.04 -1.10 -5.82
N VAL A 83 17.07 -0.23 -6.06
CA VAL A 83 16.98 0.54 -7.30
C VAL A 83 17.35 1.99 -7.02
N THR A 84 18.40 2.47 -7.69
CA THR A 84 18.76 3.89 -7.68
C THR A 84 18.07 4.58 -8.85
N LEU A 85 17.26 5.59 -8.56
CA LEU A 85 16.61 6.40 -9.58
C LEU A 85 17.62 7.34 -10.23
N SER A 86 17.60 7.45 -11.55
CA SER A 86 18.41 8.37 -12.33
C SER A 86 17.55 9.25 -13.25
N GLY A 87 18.11 10.33 -13.75
CA GLY A 87 17.39 11.28 -14.62
C GLY A 87 16.40 12.17 -13.88
N ILE A 88 16.53 12.27 -12.56
CA ILE A 88 15.76 13.14 -11.66
C ILE A 88 16.70 14.11 -10.95
N GLY A 89 16.15 15.16 -10.32
CA GLY A 89 16.89 16.02 -9.40
C GLY A 89 17.24 15.31 -8.09
N THR A 90 17.82 16.06 -7.15
CA THR A 90 18.01 15.56 -5.79
C THR A 90 16.65 15.48 -5.08
N PRO A 91 16.22 14.33 -4.59
CA PRO A 91 15.00 14.21 -3.78
C PRO A 91 15.08 15.09 -2.54
N ARG A 92 13.93 15.63 -2.11
CA ARG A 92 13.85 16.55 -0.97
C ARG A 92 13.17 15.91 0.22
N ASP A 93 11.99 15.34 -0.02
CA ASP A 93 11.09 14.87 1.02
C ASP A 93 10.19 13.77 0.43
N VAL A 94 10.76 12.55 0.35
CA VAL A 94 10.09 11.39 -0.29
C VAL A 94 9.19 10.74 0.75
N GLU A 95 7.87 10.74 0.49
CA GLU A 95 6.87 10.35 1.48
C GLU A 95 5.97 9.21 1.02
N ALA A 96 5.97 8.87 -0.26
CA ALA A 96 5.04 7.87 -0.75
C ALA A 96 5.60 7.02 -1.88
N ILE A 97 5.13 5.77 -1.94
CA ILE A 97 5.36 4.86 -3.06
C ILE A 97 4.07 4.13 -3.42
N SER A 98 3.78 3.98 -4.71
CA SER A 98 2.59 3.29 -5.20
C SER A 98 2.88 2.58 -6.52
N ILE A 99 2.14 1.50 -6.81
CA ILE A 99 2.27 0.79 -8.08
C ILE A 99 1.00 0.98 -8.89
N GLY A 100 1.16 1.55 -10.09
CA GLY A 100 0.09 1.78 -11.05
C GLY A 100 -0.12 0.59 -12.00
N PRO A 101 -0.97 0.76 -13.03
CA PRO A 101 -1.11 -0.22 -14.10
C PRO A 101 0.21 -0.36 -14.88
N ASP A 102 0.34 -1.46 -15.64
CA ASP A 102 1.54 -1.78 -16.43
C ASP A 102 2.83 -1.83 -15.60
N ASP A 103 2.70 -2.22 -14.32
CA ASP A 103 3.80 -2.40 -13.40
C ASP A 103 4.71 -1.16 -13.30
N GLN A 104 4.12 0.02 -13.25
CA GLN A 104 4.85 1.27 -13.04
C GLN A 104 4.91 1.61 -11.56
N ILE A 105 6.11 1.80 -11.04
CA ILE A 105 6.35 2.35 -9.70
C ILE A 105 6.28 3.88 -9.77
N TYR A 106 5.57 4.47 -8.84
CA TYR A 106 5.49 5.90 -8.62
C TYR A 106 6.04 6.21 -7.24
N VAL A 107 6.97 7.15 -7.16
CA VAL A 107 7.59 7.62 -5.91
C VAL A 107 7.23 9.09 -5.74
N GLY A 108 6.63 9.44 -4.62
CA GLY A 108 6.17 10.78 -4.30
C GLY A 108 7.18 11.55 -3.45
N ASP A 109 7.88 12.49 -4.04
CA ASP A 109 8.69 13.51 -3.35
C ASP A 109 7.76 14.71 -3.11
N ILE A 110 6.82 14.52 -2.17
CA ILE A 110 5.62 15.34 -1.98
C ILE A 110 5.50 15.95 -0.59
N GLY A 111 6.37 15.57 0.35
CA GLY A 111 6.45 16.19 1.65
C GLY A 111 6.92 17.63 1.59
N ASP A 112 6.63 18.38 2.64
CA ASP A 112 7.18 19.71 2.89
C ASP A 112 7.24 19.95 4.41
N ASN A 113 8.30 19.49 5.03
CA ASN A 113 8.56 19.59 6.48
C ASN A 113 8.47 21.03 7.03
N ARG A 114 8.21 22.02 6.19
CA ARG A 114 7.96 23.42 6.57
C ARG A 114 6.47 23.77 6.61
N GLY A 115 5.59 22.76 6.43
CA GLY A 115 4.15 22.93 6.49
C GLY A 115 3.54 23.51 5.22
N GLY A 116 4.02 23.10 4.06
CA GLY A 116 3.45 23.51 2.77
C GLY A 116 3.95 24.89 2.31
N THR A 117 5.26 25.03 2.12
CA THR A 117 5.89 26.28 1.63
C THR A 117 6.45 26.15 0.22
N TRP A 118 6.67 24.94 -0.27
CA TRP A 118 7.25 24.73 -1.58
C TRP A 118 6.22 24.97 -2.69
N PRO A 119 6.58 25.75 -3.71
CA PRO A 119 5.65 26.10 -4.79
C PRO A 119 5.32 24.92 -5.71
N TYR A 120 6.07 23.83 -5.63
CA TYR A 120 5.88 22.57 -6.35
C TYR A 120 6.60 21.43 -5.66
N VAL A 121 6.10 20.23 -5.89
CA VAL A 121 6.64 18.94 -5.45
C VAL A 121 6.81 18.03 -6.67
N TRP A 122 7.33 16.82 -6.50
CA TRP A 122 7.61 15.93 -7.61
C TRP A 122 7.01 14.53 -7.43
N ILE A 123 6.74 13.90 -8.56
CA ILE A 123 6.47 12.48 -8.67
C ILE A 123 7.50 11.88 -9.62
N TYR A 124 8.10 10.77 -9.26
CA TYR A 124 9.01 10.01 -10.09
C TYR A 124 8.33 8.73 -10.54
N ARG A 125 8.37 8.40 -11.84
CA ARG A 125 7.81 7.16 -12.39
C ARG A 125 8.88 6.35 -13.10
N LEU A 126 8.93 5.05 -12.80
CA LEU A 126 9.85 4.09 -13.42
C LEU A 126 9.14 2.74 -13.59
N PRO A 127 9.58 1.91 -14.58
CA PRO A 127 9.08 0.54 -14.65
C PRO A 127 9.55 -0.28 -13.45
N GLU A 128 8.68 -1.14 -12.93
CA GLU A 128 9.10 -2.15 -11.96
C GLU A 128 10.12 -3.10 -12.60
N PRO A 129 11.28 -3.36 -11.97
CA PRO A 129 12.30 -4.25 -12.53
C PRO A 129 11.79 -5.67 -12.69
N LYS A 130 12.04 -6.29 -13.84
CA LYS A 130 11.73 -7.72 -14.07
C LYS A 130 12.65 -8.66 -13.29
N GLU A 131 13.85 -8.20 -12.95
CA GLU A 131 14.83 -8.95 -12.17
C GLU A 131 15.13 -8.19 -10.89
N LEU A 132 15.01 -8.87 -9.75
CA LEU A 132 15.36 -8.32 -8.45
C LEU A 132 16.86 -8.38 -8.24
N LYS A 133 17.53 -7.26 -8.50
CA LYS A 133 18.97 -7.03 -8.28
C LYS A 133 19.24 -5.54 -8.11
N ASP A 134 20.38 -5.22 -7.53
CA ASP A 134 20.82 -3.83 -7.44
C ASP A 134 21.08 -3.26 -8.83
N GLN A 135 20.45 -2.13 -9.14
CA GLN A 135 20.51 -1.51 -10.46
C GLN A 135 20.14 -0.03 -10.42
N THR A 136 20.50 0.68 -11.48
CA THR A 136 20.08 2.06 -11.70
C THR A 136 19.06 2.11 -12.82
N ILE A 137 17.90 2.72 -12.56
CA ILE A 137 16.83 2.87 -13.54
C ILE A 137 16.54 4.35 -13.77
N ARG A 138 16.37 4.72 -15.04
CA ARG A 138 15.95 6.08 -15.39
C ARG A 138 14.48 6.25 -15.05
N ALA A 139 14.18 7.22 -14.18
CA ALA A 139 12.83 7.64 -13.88
C ALA A 139 12.42 8.86 -14.68
N THR A 140 11.11 9.03 -14.86
CA THR A 140 10.51 10.26 -15.39
C THR A 140 10.06 11.11 -14.22
N GLN A 141 10.53 12.37 -14.16
CA GLN A 141 10.13 13.33 -13.14
C GLN A 141 8.96 14.18 -13.62
N TYR A 142 7.93 14.30 -12.78
CA TYR A 142 6.75 15.13 -13.01
C TYR A 142 6.71 16.26 -11.99
N VAL A 143 6.49 17.50 -12.45
CA VAL A 143 6.27 18.64 -11.57
C VAL A 143 4.80 18.69 -11.18
N VAL A 144 4.53 18.78 -9.89
CA VAL A 144 3.19 18.82 -9.29
C VAL A 144 2.96 20.14 -8.58
N LYS A 145 1.79 20.73 -8.75
CA LYS A 145 1.28 21.87 -7.98
C LYS A 145 -0.12 21.58 -7.49
N TYR A 146 -0.43 22.02 -6.28
CA TYR A 146 -1.80 22.00 -5.77
C TYR A 146 -2.52 23.29 -6.20
N GLU A 147 -3.77 23.17 -6.65
CA GLU A 147 -4.58 24.29 -7.14
C GLU A 147 -4.79 25.38 -6.09
N ASN A 148 -4.91 25.00 -4.84
CA ASN A 148 -5.20 25.87 -3.70
C ASN A 148 -3.97 26.22 -2.85
N GLY A 149 -2.76 26.20 -3.44
CA GLY A 149 -1.51 26.58 -2.79
C GLY A 149 -0.68 25.39 -2.30
N ALA A 150 0.53 25.69 -1.83
CA ALA A 150 1.49 24.68 -1.37
C ALA A 150 0.91 23.82 -0.23
N ARG A 151 1.29 22.54 -0.21
CA ARG A 151 0.84 21.53 0.78
C ARG A 151 2.01 20.68 1.21
N ASP A 152 1.97 20.28 2.46
CA ASP A 152 2.67 19.10 2.97
C ASP A 152 1.79 17.88 2.74
N ALA A 153 2.34 16.80 2.17
CA ALA A 153 1.59 15.58 1.88
C ALA A 153 2.46 14.34 2.08
N GLU A 154 1.86 13.29 2.63
CA GLU A 154 2.56 12.02 2.89
C GLU A 154 1.90 10.81 2.22
N SER A 155 0.78 11.00 1.56
CA SER A 155 0.04 9.90 0.94
C SER A 155 -0.13 10.10 -0.55
N MET A 156 0.24 9.10 -1.35
CA MET A 156 0.01 9.10 -2.79
C MET A 156 -0.47 7.73 -3.25
N VAL A 157 -1.59 7.71 -3.96
CA VAL A 157 -2.12 6.48 -4.53
C VAL A 157 -2.27 6.60 -6.04
N VAL A 158 -1.96 5.52 -6.76
CA VAL A 158 -2.18 5.39 -8.18
C VAL A 158 -3.33 4.42 -8.42
N HIS A 159 -4.36 4.85 -9.12
CA HIS A 159 -5.52 4.00 -9.36
C HIS A 159 -5.14 2.79 -10.24
N PRO A 160 -5.37 1.55 -9.78
CA PRO A 160 -4.81 0.34 -10.39
C PRO A 160 -5.30 0.04 -11.80
N LYS A 161 -6.45 0.63 -12.21
CA LYS A 161 -7.03 0.42 -13.55
C LYS A 161 -6.81 1.61 -14.49
N THR A 162 -6.77 2.84 -13.95
CA THR A 162 -6.74 4.06 -14.79
C THR A 162 -5.37 4.74 -14.82
N GLY A 163 -4.48 4.43 -13.86
CA GLY A 163 -3.19 5.10 -13.72
C GLY A 163 -3.28 6.54 -13.21
N ARG A 164 -4.50 7.03 -12.90
CA ARG A 164 -4.65 8.37 -12.34
C ARG A 164 -4.04 8.44 -10.95
N VAL A 165 -3.30 9.50 -10.69
CA VAL A 165 -2.63 9.74 -9.42
C VAL A 165 -3.47 10.64 -8.53
N TYR A 166 -3.51 10.30 -7.25
CA TYR A 166 -4.17 11.07 -6.20
C TYR A 166 -3.20 11.27 -5.05
N ILE A 167 -3.31 12.41 -4.36
CA ILE A 167 -2.48 12.74 -3.19
C ILE A 167 -3.41 13.13 -2.05
N ILE A 168 -3.06 12.79 -0.81
CA ILE A 168 -3.74 13.28 0.39
C ILE A 168 -2.74 14.14 1.17
N ASP A 169 -3.11 15.40 1.45
CA ASP A 169 -2.27 16.28 2.23
C ASP A 169 -2.27 15.90 3.72
N LYS A 170 -1.15 16.19 4.39
CA LYS A 170 -0.96 15.96 5.82
C LYS A 170 -1.38 17.21 6.60
N ASN A 171 -2.51 17.13 7.27
CA ASN A 171 -3.02 18.22 8.09
C ASN A 171 -3.61 17.67 9.40
N GLU A 172 -3.21 18.24 10.54
CA GLU A 172 -3.67 17.82 11.88
C GLU A 172 -5.18 17.99 12.05
N ASP A 173 -5.77 19.00 11.43
CA ASP A 173 -7.21 19.28 11.47
C ASP A 173 -8.03 18.51 10.41
N GLY A 174 -7.38 17.56 9.70
CA GLY A 174 -7.94 16.82 8.56
C GLY A 174 -7.46 17.36 7.22
N GLY A 175 -7.15 16.43 6.33
CA GLY A 175 -6.61 16.72 5.00
C GLY A 175 -7.67 16.72 3.90
N HIS A 176 -7.18 16.73 2.66
CA HIS A 176 -7.98 16.62 1.43
C HIS A 176 -7.38 15.60 0.48
N LEU A 177 -8.25 14.92 -0.22
CA LEU A 177 -7.89 14.13 -1.39
C LEU A 177 -7.79 15.04 -2.61
N TYR A 178 -6.63 15.07 -3.25
CA TYR A 178 -6.36 15.80 -4.47
C TYR A 178 -6.31 14.86 -5.66
N GLU A 179 -6.98 15.22 -6.74
CA GLU A 179 -6.98 14.50 -8.00
C GLU A 179 -5.99 15.13 -8.98
N GLY A 180 -5.08 14.33 -9.53
CA GLY A 180 -4.20 14.73 -10.62
C GLY A 180 -4.91 14.74 -11.99
N PRO A 181 -4.25 15.22 -13.06
CA PRO A 181 -4.75 15.10 -14.41
C PRO A 181 -4.93 13.63 -14.80
N ALA A 182 -5.72 13.36 -15.85
CA ALA A 182 -5.95 11.99 -16.32
C ALA A 182 -4.64 11.27 -16.68
N GLU A 183 -3.68 12.03 -17.23
CA GLU A 183 -2.32 11.60 -17.52
C GLU A 183 -1.33 12.66 -17.05
N LEU A 184 -0.23 12.23 -16.42
CA LEU A 184 0.85 13.15 -16.01
C LEU A 184 1.67 13.58 -17.22
N SER A 185 1.94 14.88 -17.32
CA SER A 185 2.81 15.48 -18.34
C SER A 185 4.22 15.69 -17.79
N ALA A 186 5.23 15.13 -18.46
CA ALA A 186 6.63 15.33 -18.12
C ALA A 186 7.18 16.70 -18.58
N SER A 187 6.51 17.36 -19.54
CA SER A 187 6.93 18.66 -20.10
C SER A 187 6.22 19.86 -19.48
N GLY A 188 5.24 19.62 -18.58
CA GLY A 188 4.42 20.67 -17.98
C GLY A 188 4.22 20.51 -16.49
N THR A 189 3.48 21.43 -15.90
CA THR A 189 3.06 21.35 -14.50
C THR A 189 1.74 20.61 -14.41
N ASN A 190 1.70 19.61 -13.56
CA ASN A 190 0.51 18.83 -13.26
C ASN A 190 -0.24 19.46 -12.08
N ILE A 191 -1.43 19.98 -12.34
CA ILE A 191 -2.25 20.62 -11.30
C ILE A 191 -3.11 19.57 -10.62
N PHE A 192 -2.96 19.45 -9.32
CA PHE A 192 -3.76 18.59 -8.45
C PHE A 192 -4.86 19.42 -7.78
N ARG A 193 -6.11 18.95 -7.89
CA ARG A 193 -7.30 19.66 -7.41
C ARG A 193 -7.90 18.96 -6.22
N PRO A 194 -8.29 19.68 -5.15
CA PRO A 194 -8.98 19.07 -4.02
C PRO A 194 -10.37 18.60 -4.48
N ILE A 195 -10.71 17.34 -4.20
CA ILE A 195 -11.99 16.73 -4.61
C ILE A 195 -12.83 16.23 -3.44
N ALA A 196 -12.23 15.93 -2.31
CA ALA A 196 -12.95 15.47 -1.11
C ALA A 196 -12.15 15.76 0.17
N PRO A 197 -12.82 16.03 1.31
CA PRO A 197 -12.15 16.07 2.60
C PRO A 197 -11.77 14.66 3.06
N VAL A 198 -10.67 14.55 3.79
CA VAL A 198 -10.21 13.36 4.50
C VAL A 198 -10.06 13.72 5.97
N ASP A 199 -10.99 13.25 6.79
CA ASP A 199 -11.10 13.60 8.22
C ASP A 199 -10.08 12.80 9.05
N LEU A 200 -8.80 12.94 8.69
CA LEU A 200 -7.66 12.26 9.31
C LEU A 200 -6.37 13.04 9.06
N TRP A 201 -5.51 13.07 10.06
CA TRP A 201 -4.10 13.43 9.89
C TRP A 201 -3.39 12.25 9.22
N ALA A 202 -3.43 12.26 7.89
CA ALA A 202 -2.99 11.13 7.08
C ALA A 202 -1.46 11.03 7.03
N THR A 203 -0.94 9.81 7.21
CA THR A 203 0.49 9.48 7.03
C THR A 203 0.74 8.56 5.85
N ASP A 204 -0.24 7.74 5.42
CA ASP A 204 -0.20 7.02 4.17
C ASP A 204 -1.60 6.54 3.74
N ALA A 205 -1.72 6.15 2.49
CA ALA A 205 -2.94 5.60 1.91
C ALA A 205 -2.65 4.54 0.84
N ALA A 206 -3.60 3.63 0.65
CA ALA A 206 -3.52 2.61 -0.39
C ALA A 206 -4.88 2.38 -1.04
N LEU A 207 -4.90 2.16 -2.36
CA LEU A 207 -6.06 1.64 -3.08
C LEU A 207 -6.02 0.12 -3.13
N SER A 208 -7.17 -0.51 -2.96
CA SER A 208 -7.28 -1.96 -3.15
C SER A 208 -6.93 -2.36 -4.59
N PRO A 209 -6.44 -3.59 -4.84
CA PRO A 209 -6.07 -4.04 -6.18
C PRO A 209 -7.22 -3.99 -7.20
N ASP A 210 -8.47 -4.11 -6.74
CA ASP A 210 -9.67 -3.94 -7.59
C ASP A 210 -10.03 -2.47 -7.84
N GLY A 211 -9.40 -1.51 -7.13
CA GLY A 211 -9.64 -0.09 -7.24
C GLY A 211 -11.01 0.36 -6.72
N GLU A 212 -11.64 -0.41 -5.85
CA GLU A 212 -12.98 -0.13 -5.31
C GLU A 212 -12.95 0.40 -3.88
N HIS A 213 -11.80 0.35 -3.22
CA HIS A 213 -11.62 0.77 -1.84
C HIS A 213 -10.34 1.59 -1.66
N LEU A 214 -10.44 2.60 -0.79
CA LEU A 214 -9.30 3.40 -0.33
C LEU A 214 -9.14 3.22 1.18
N ALA A 215 -7.96 2.78 1.60
CA ALA A 215 -7.54 2.76 2.98
C ALA A 215 -6.64 3.97 3.25
N VAL A 216 -6.90 4.73 4.31
CA VAL A 216 -6.08 5.85 4.76
C VAL A 216 -5.70 5.61 6.21
N ARG A 217 -4.42 5.71 6.53
CA ARG A 217 -3.93 5.65 7.90
C ARG A 217 -3.40 6.99 8.38
N GLY A 218 -3.42 7.19 9.68
CA GLY A 218 -2.64 8.17 10.41
C GLY A 218 -1.95 7.47 11.58
N TYR A 219 -1.32 8.23 12.46
CA TYR A 219 -0.56 7.68 13.61
C TYR A 219 -1.43 6.85 14.58
N PHE A 220 -2.68 7.26 14.80
CA PHE A 220 -3.53 6.71 15.87
C PHE A 220 -4.83 6.09 15.36
N GLY A 221 -5.02 5.96 14.07
CA GLY A 221 -6.21 5.39 13.48
C GLY A 221 -6.22 5.45 11.99
N GLY A 222 -7.27 4.88 11.39
CA GLY A 222 -7.43 4.89 9.95
C GLY A 222 -8.90 4.89 9.55
N ILE A 223 -9.13 5.20 8.28
CA ILE A 223 -10.46 5.25 7.66
C ILE A 223 -10.45 4.40 6.40
N HIS A 224 -11.48 3.60 6.25
CA HIS A 224 -11.78 2.87 5.03
C HIS A 224 -12.89 3.59 4.28
N TYR A 225 -12.69 3.79 2.98
CA TYR A 225 -13.64 4.43 2.07
C TYR A 225 -13.99 3.49 0.93
N ASP A 226 -15.26 3.49 0.50
CA ASP A 226 -15.65 3.02 -0.81
C ASP A 226 -15.20 4.05 -1.86
N TRP A 227 -14.65 3.56 -2.96
CA TRP A 227 -14.12 4.38 -4.05
C TRP A 227 -14.99 4.29 -5.30
N ASN A 228 -15.39 5.44 -5.84
CA ASN A 228 -16.10 5.51 -7.09
C ASN A 228 -15.61 6.70 -7.93
N GLY A 229 -14.59 6.48 -8.77
CA GLY A 229 -14.05 7.47 -9.70
C GLY A 229 -13.59 8.76 -9.03
N GLY A 230 -12.84 8.67 -7.92
CA GLY A 230 -12.38 9.81 -7.14
C GLY A 230 -13.39 10.31 -6.09
N ARG A 231 -14.62 9.82 -6.10
CA ARG A 231 -15.58 10.08 -5.02
C ARG A 231 -15.37 9.04 -3.93
N ILE A 232 -15.08 9.51 -2.73
CA ILE A 232 -14.90 8.66 -1.55
C ILE A 232 -16.13 8.74 -0.66
N LYS A 233 -16.57 7.57 -0.15
CA LYS A 233 -17.61 7.47 0.86
C LYS A 233 -17.05 6.68 2.02
N ARG A 234 -17.07 7.28 3.22
CA ARG A 234 -16.61 6.61 4.43
C ARG A 234 -17.39 5.32 4.66
N ALA A 235 -16.71 4.18 4.64
CA ALA A 235 -17.28 2.85 4.89
C ALA A 235 -17.05 2.40 6.33
N GLY A 236 -15.95 2.86 6.98
CA GLY A 236 -15.68 2.47 8.36
C GLY A 236 -14.37 3.02 8.91
N ARG A 237 -14.05 2.58 10.13
CA ARG A 237 -12.74 2.78 10.74
C ARG A 237 -11.84 1.59 10.44
N LEU A 238 -10.55 1.83 10.29
CA LEU A 238 -9.53 0.79 10.24
C LEU A 238 -8.94 0.59 11.63
N GLN A 239 -8.70 -0.67 11.96
CA GLN A 239 -7.81 -1.01 13.05
C GLN A 239 -6.39 -0.75 12.57
N VAL A 240 -5.65 0.08 13.29
CA VAL A 240 -4.26 0.42 12.99
C VAL A 240 -3.39 -0.07 14.16
N PRO A 241 -2.27 -0.76 13.91
CA PRO A 241 -1.39 -1.20 14.99
C PRO A 241 -0.79 0.01 15.72
N LEU A 242 -0.56 -0.13 17.01
CA LEU A 242 0.18 0.87 17.77
C LEU A 242 1.68 0.74 17.43
N GLN A 243 2.20 1.69 16.68
CA GLN A 243 3.58 1.78 16.24
C GLN A 243 4.18 3.10 16.69
N ALA A 244 5.50 3.14 16.93
CA ALA A 244 6.16 4.35 17.42
C ALA A 244 6.06 5.51 16.42
N GLN A 245 6.17 5.21 15.14
CA GLN A 245 6.03 6.16 14.03
C GLN A 245 5.47 5.40 12.82
N GLY A 246 4.16 5.20 12.85
CA GLY A 246 3.47 4.41 11.84
C GLY A 246 3.18 5.25 10.60
N GLU A 247 3.90 5.01 9.49
CA GLU A 247 3.86 5.88 8.31
C GLU A 247 3.65 5.15 6.98
N SER A 248 3.59 3.83 6.94
CA SER A 248 3.35 3.17 5.66
C SER A 248 2.16 2.22 5.68
N LEU A 249 1.45 2.13 4.54
CA LEU A 249 0.26 1.31 4.35
C LEU A 249 0.21 0.75 2.93
N THR A 250 -0.06 -0.54 2.79
CA THR A 250 -0.42 -1.13 1.50
C THR A 250 -1.46 -2.23 1.64
N TYR A 251 -2.18 -2.52 0.56
CA TYR A 251 -2.87 -3.79 0.44
C TYR A 251 -1.88 -4.89 0.02
N SER A 252 -2.11 -6.13 0.44
CA SER A 252 -1.49 -7.29 -0.20
C SER A 252 -1.88 -7.36 -1.68
N ALA A 253 -1.08 -8.04 -2.50
CA ALA A 253 -1.32 -8.12 -3.93
C ALA A 253 -2.69 -8.73 -4.29
N ASP A 254 -3.22 -9.62 -3.45
CA ASP A 254 -4.55 -10.23 -3.59
C ASP A 254 -5.68 -9.41 -2.95
N GLY A 255 -5.35 -8.33 -2.23
CA GLY A 255 -6.29 -7.44 -1.54
C GLY A 255 -6.87 -8.00 -0.24
N SER A 256 -6.40 -9.16 0.24
CA SER A 256 -6.94 -9.82 1.44
C SER A 256 -6.46 -9.19 2.75
N LYS A 257 -5.29 -8.56 2.74
CA LYS A 257 -4.65 -7.93 3.90
C LYS A 257 -4.37 -6.45 3.68
N LEU A 258 -4.29 -5.72 4.79
CA LEU A 258 -3.67 -4.42 4.91
C LEU A 258 -2.38 -4.58 5.73
N LEU A 259 -1.27 -4.13 5.17
CA LEU A 259 0.03 -4.16 5.82
C LEU A 259 0.42 -2.75 6.26
N TYR A 260 0.80 -2.61 7.50
CA TYR A 260 1.12 -1.36 8.18
C TYR A 260 2.58 -1.34 8.61
N GLY A 261 3.39 -0.49 8.03
CA GLY A 261 4.78 -0.31 8.41
C GLY A 261 5.00 0.88 9.35
N SER A 262 6.20 0.98 9.87
CA SER A 262 6.66 2.03 10.76
C SER A 262 8.07 2.45 10.38
N GLU A 263 8.45 3.65 10.70
CA GLU A 263 9.85 4.05 10.69
C GLU A 263 10.64 3.36 11.82
N GLY A 264 11.94 3.43 11.71
CA GLY A 264 12.92 2.88 12.66
C GLY A 264 13.74 1.75 12.04
N ALA A 265 14.90 1.46 12.65
CA ALA A 265 15.66 0.26 12.33
C ALA A 265 14.89 -0.97 12.81
N ASP A 266 14.98 -2.07 12.05
CA ASP A 266 14.25 -3.32 12.34
C ASP A 266 12.73 -3.07 12.51
N SER A 267 12.18 -2.20 11.68
CA SER A 267 10.78 -1.78 11.79
C SER A 267 9.81 -2.89 11.40
N PRO A 268 8.77 -3.14 12.22
CA PRO A 268 7.77 -4.16 11.94
C PRO A 268 6.76 -3.67 10.89
N VAL A 269 6.44 -4.54 9.94
CA VAL A 269 5.28 -4.46 9.07
C VAL A 269 4.22 -5.43 9.59
N VAL A 270 3.09 -4.91 10.06
CA VAL A 270 2.03 -5.69 10.71
C VAL A 270 0.86 -5.85 9.74
N ALA A 271 0.38 -7.07 9.57
CA ALA A 271 -0.74 -7.37 8.68
C ALA A 271 -2.06 -7.53 9.47
N TYR A 272 -3.13 -6.95 8.93
CA TYR A 272 -4.51 -7.18 9.36
C TYR A 272 -5.37 -7.56 8.16
N ASP A 273 -6.47 -8.29 8.41
CA ASP A 273 -7.44 -8.59 7.35
C ASP A 273 -8.01 -7.29 6.78
N ALA A 274 -8.05 -7.19 5.46
CA ALA A 274 -8.67 -6.06 4.79
C ALA A 274 -10.19 -6.08 5.01
N PRO A 275 -10.86 -4.92 5.18
CA PRO A 275 -12.29 -4.87 5.33
C PRO A 275 -12.99 -5.55 4.15
N GLY A 276 -13.86 -6.54 4.43
CA GLY A 276 -14.60 -7.28 3.41
C GLY A 276 -13.90 -8.51 2.82
N ALA A 277 -12.64 -8.80 3.17
CA ALA A 277 -11.87 -9.93 2.63
C ALA A 277 -12.52 -11.33 2.86
N GLY A 278 -13.40 -11.47 3.85
CA GLY A 278 -14.09 -12.74 4.15
C GLY A 278 -15.38 -13.00 3.37
N LYS A 279 -15.82 -12.14 2.44
CA LYS A 279 -17.13 -12.24 1.79
C LYS A 279 -17.14 -12.80 0.37
N LYS A 280 -16.03 -13.29 -0.16
CA LYS A 280 -16.05 -14.01 -1.44
C LYS A 280 -16.60 -15.42 -1.25
N GLY A 281 -17.92 -15.55 -1.44
CA GLY A 281 -18.59 -16.78 -1.90
C GLY A 281 -18.78 -17.91 -0.91
N THR A 282 -19.69 -17.74 0.06
CA THR A 282 -20.56 -18.86 0.46
C THR A 282 -21.99 -18.48 0.11
N ALA A 283 -22.49 -19.09 -0.96
CA ALA A 283 -23.93 -19.09 -1.22
C ALA A 283 -24.65 -19.59 0.05
N PRO A 284 -25.79 -18.99 0.44
CA PRO A 284 -26.52 -19.44 1.61
C PRO A 284 -27.03 -20.85 1.37
N SER A 285 -26.41 -21.83 2.04
CA SER A 285 -26.98 -23.14 2.21
C SER A 285 -28.18 -23.00 3.15
N SER A 286 -29.36 -23.00 2.56
CA SER A 286 -30.62 -23.16 3.29
C SER A 286 -30.57 -24.51 4.05
N ARG A 287 -30.45 -24.45 5.36
CA ARG A 287 -30.85 -25.54 6.27
C ARG A 287 -31.87 -24.98 7.23
N ASP A 288 -33.11 -25.32 6.95
CA ASP A 288 -34.18 -25.38 7.93
C ASP A 288 -33.76 -26.31 9.08
N GLY A 289 -34.03 -25.89 10.31
CA GLY A 289 -33.83 -26.72 11.50
C GLY A 289 -34.16 -25.97 12.78
N SER A 290 -35.42 -26.02 13.14
CA SER A 290 -36.02 -25.60 14.40
C SER A 290 -35.33 -26.13 15.65
N GLY A 291 -35.30 -25.30 16.76
CA GLY A 291 -35.33 -25.87 18.09
C GLY A 291 -34.66 -25.07 19.21
N ALA A 292 -35.52 -24.50 20.06
CA ALA A 292 -35.43 -24.43 21.51
C ALA A 292 -34.59 -23.32 22.19
N ALA A 293 -35.32 -22.61 22.99
CA ALA A 293 -34.95 -21.62 23.99
C ALA A 293 -34.07 -22.15 25.15
N GLY A 294 -33.21 -21.28 25.67
CA GLY A 294 -32.50 -21.48 26.93
C GLY A 294 -32.02 -20.13 27.48
N SER A 295 -32.73 -19.65 28.47
CA SER A 295 -32.43 -18.44 29.27
C SER A 295 -31.25 -18.69 30.23
N GLY A 296 -30.37 -17.71 30.40
CA GLY A 296 -29.37 -17.71 31.46
C GLY A 296 -28.74 -16.33 31.67
N ALA A 297 -29.01 -15.75 32.80
CA ALA A 297 -28.66 -14.42 33.24
C ALA A 297 -27.22 -14.31 33.78
N GLY A 298 -26.63 -13.12 33.71
CA GLY A 298 -25.87 -12.54 34.81
C GLY A 298 -24.36 -12.53 34.70
N GLY A 299 -23.77 -11.31 34.76
CA GLY A 299 -22.36 -11.14 35.09
C GLY A 299 -21.78 -9.78 34.64
N SER A 300 -22.06 -8.73 35.39
CA SER A 300 -21.40 -7.45 35.29
C SER A 300 -19.99 -7.52 35.85
N GLY A 301 -19.00 -7.03 35.10
CA GLY A 301 -17.64 -6.82 35.59
C GLY A 301 -17.03 -5.62 34.89
N GLY A 302 -17.17 -4.46 35.50
CA GLY A 302 -16.51 -3.22 35.05
C GLY A 302 -15.03 -3.28 35.36
N LEU A 303 -14.22 -2.94 34.37
CA LEU A 303 -12.79 -2.63 34.56
C LEU A 303 -12.48 -1.23 34.07
N GLY A 304 -11.75 -0.52 34.90
CA GLY A 304 -11.58 0.91 35.00
C GLY A 304 -10.89 1.62 33.84
N ALA A 305 -11.43 2.76 33.55
CA ALA A 305 -10.90 3.81 32.68
C ALA A 305 -9.79 4.59 33.38
N GLY A 306 -8.60 4.02 33.53
CA GLY A 306 -7.52 4.69 34.25
C GLY A 306 -6.13 4.65 33.61
N THR A 307 -5.92 3.79 32.61
CA THR A 307 -4.56 3.50 32.12
C THR A 307 -4.24 3.99 30.70
N LEU A 308 -5.20 4.57 29.98
CA LEU A 308 -4.98 5.02 28.58
C LEU A 308 -4.42 6.45 28.46
N ALA A 309 -4.49 7.27 29.51
CA ALA A 309 -4.07 8.68 29.43
C ALA A 309 -2.54 8.89 29.49
N ALA A 310 -1.78 7.96 30.06
CA ALA A 310 -0.34 8.12 30.25
C ALA A 310 0.51 7.80 29.00
N ALA A 311 0.01 6.94 28.10
CA ALA A 311 0.75 6.55 26.88
C ALA A 311 0.68 7.63 25.78
N VAL A 312 -0.41 8.39 25.69
CA VAL A 312 -0.60 9.43 24.67
C VAL A 312 0.33 10.63 24.88
N VAL A 313 0.62 11.00 26.13
CA VAL A 313 1.52 12.14 26.44
C VAL A 313 2.97 11.86 26.07
N ALA A 314 3.42 10.60 26.15
CA ALA A 314 4.81 10.24 25.85
C ALA A 314 5.10 10.28 24.32
N VAL A 315 4.15 9.89 23.49
CA VAL A 315 4.34 9.86 22.02
C VAL A 315 4.34 11.27 21.43
N VAL A 316 3.46 12.16 21.91
CA VAL A 316 3.45 13.56 21.46
C VAL A 316 4.75 14.28 21.86
N ALA A 317 5.35 13.95 23.01
CA ALA A 317 6.63 14.51 23.43
C ALA A 317 7.81 14.03 22.55
N VAL A 318 7.79 12.77 22.07
CA VAL A 318 8.84 12.22 21.19
C VAL A 318 8.74 12.80 19.79
N LEU A 319 7.55 12.94 19.24
CA LEU A 319 7.33 13.55 17.93
C LEU A 319 7.69 15.04 17.92
N GLY A 320 7.36 15.78 18.99
CA GLY A 320 7.73 17.18 19.15
C GLY A 320 9.24 17.39 19.34
N LEU A 321 9.92 16.50 20.06
CA LEU A 321 11.36 16.59 20.31
C LEU A 321 12.19 16.22 19.09
N GLY A 322 11.77 15.22 18.31
CA GLY A 322 12.38 14.84 17.03
C GLY A 322 12.36 15.98 16.02
N ARG A 323 11.20 16.65 15.86
CA ARG A 323 11.08 17.85 15.02
C ARG A 323 11.92 19.04 15.51
N LEU A 324 12.03 19.23 16.82
CA LEU A 324 12.85 20.33 17.37
C LEU A 324 14.35 20.12 17.14
N LEU A 325 14.82 18.87 17.17
CA LEU A 325 16.21 18.52 16.93
C LEU A 325 16.57 18.59 15.44
N ARG A 326 15.65 18.23 14.53
CA ARG A 326 15.82 18.41 13.08
C ARG A 326 15.85 19.89 12.65
N ARG A 327 15.17 20.80 13.37
CA ARG A 327 15.21 22.25 13.10
C ARG A 327 16.55 22.92 13.44
N ARG A 328 17.48 22.24 14.09
CA ARG A 328 18.79 22.79 14.52
C ARG A 328 19.97 22.25 13.72
N ARG A 329 19.73 21.46 12.69
CA ARG A 329 20.72 21.03 11.70
C ARG A 329 20.35 21.64 10.33
#